data_6c9551f2fca8d53700f979659b87de93
#
_entry.id   6c9551f2fca8d53700f979659b87de93
#
_cell.length_a   1.000
_cell.length_b   1.000
_cell.length_c   1.000
_cell.angle_alpha   90.00
_cell.angle_beta   90.00
_cell.angle_gamma   90.00
#
_symmetry.space_group_name_H-M   'P 1'
#
loop_
_entity.id
_entity.type
_entity.pdbx_description
1 polymer ?
#
loop_
_entity_poly.entity_id
_entity_poly.type
_entity_poly.pdbx_seq_one_letter_code
_entity_poly.pdbx_strand_id
1 'polypeptide(L)'
;RLASVSWARSVYKRQEELQMEKELNALLSDLVVEYHKLQSFHWYLKGSHFFDDHAKLESFYDEIAEAVDAVAEAMLQQKLRPESTLKGFLAKTGIHEAENEEVTSEEAYTRVLSDFEYLLKEVIAVKEAAEEKKNYLVSTLMDDYIASFSKNIWMLRQALK
;
A
#
# COMPACT_ATOMS: atom_id res chain seq x y z
N ARG A 1 38.33 10.18 -20.53
CA ARG A 1 37.12 11.02 -20.25
C ARG A 1 35.79 10.28 -20.46
N LEU A 2 35.67 9.40 -21.45
CA LEU A 2 34.44 8.63 -21.72
C LEU A 2 34.15 7.55 -20.65
N ALA A 3 35.17 6.91 -20.11
CA ALA A 3 35.03 5.88 -19.06
C ALA A 3 34.51 6.46 -17.72
N SER A 4 34.93 7.68 -17.36
CA SER A 4 34.46 8.35 -16.14
C SER A 4 32.98 8.75 -16.21
N VAL A 5 32.51 9.18 -17.37
CA VAL A 5 31.10 9.55 -17.61
C VAL A 5 30.21 8.30 -17.59
N SER A 6 30.67 7.19 -18.15
CA SER A 6 29.96 5.90 -18.13
C SER A 6 29.83 5.35 -16.72
N TRP A 7 30.90 5.42 -15.92
CA TRP A 7 30.90 5.00 -14.51
C TRP A 7 29.94 5.84 -13.67
N ALA A 8 30.01 7.17 -13.76
CA ALA A 8 29.12 8.07 -13.02
C ALA A 8 27.64 7.78 -13.36
N ARG A 9 27.31 7.62 -14.65
CA ARG A 9 25.94 7.27 -15.09
C ARG A 9 25.48 5.93 -14.50
N SER A 10 26.36 4.92 -14.44
CA SER A 10 26.07 3.61 -13.86
C SER A 10 25.80 3.70 -12.35
N VAL A 11 26.57 4.51 -11.62
CA VAL A 11 26.39 4.75 -10.18
C VAL A 11 25.07 5.47 -9.91
N TYR A 12 24.74 6.53 -10.66
CA TYR A 12 23.47 7.25 -10.53
C TYR A 12 22.26 6.32 -10.79
N LYS A 13 22.31 5.55 -11.85
CA LYS A 13 21.24 4.60 -12.17
C LYS A 13 21.02 3.60 -11.04
N ARG A 14 22.07 3.06 -10.46
CA ARG A 14 21.98 2.11 -9.35
C ARG A 14 21.40 2.74 -8.09
N GLN A 15 21.74 4.00 -7.80
CA GLN A 15 21.16 4.73 -6.68
C GLN A 15 19.67 4.97 -6.88
N GLU A 16 19.22 5.31 -8.09
CA GLU A 16 17.81 5.47 -8.44
C GLU A 16 17.03 4.16 -8.28
N GLU A 17 17.61 3.04 -8.72
CA GLU A 17 17.02 1.70 -8.56
C GLU A 17 16.86 1.34 -7.08
N LEU A 18 17.88 1.58 -6.24
CA LEU A 18 17.84 1.33 -4.79
C LEU A 18 16.82 2.22 -4.07
N GLN A 19 16.67 3.48 -4.50
CA GLN A 19 15.68 4.38 -3.94
C GLN A 19 14.26 3.93 -4.28
N MET A 20 14.00 3.54 -5.53
CA MET A 20 12.71 2.99 -5.95
C MET A 20 12.38 1.68 -5.23
N GLU A 21 13.37 0.81 -5.05
CA GLU A 21 13.21 -0.43 -4.27
C GLU A 21 12.79 -0.14 -2.83
N LYS A 22 13.40 0.85 -2.20
CA LYS A 22 13.06 1.28 -0.84
C LYS A 22 11.63 1.81 -0.73
N GLU A 23 11.23 2.67 -1.65
CA GLU A 23 9.89 3.27 -1.69
C GLU A 23 8.81 2.20 -1.93
N LEU A 24 9.03 1.29 -2.89
CA LEU A 24 8.10 0.19 -3.16
C LEU A 24 8.03 -0.82 -2.02
N ASN A 25 9.14 -1.09 -1.32
CA ASN A 25 9.12 -1.96 -0.14
C ASN A 25 8.41 -1.33 1.05
N ALA A 26 8.45 -0.01 1.21
CA ALA A 26 7.64 0.70 2.20
C ALA A 26 6.14 0.54 1.89
N LEU A 27 5.73 0.84 0.65
CA LEU A 27 4.34 0.66 0.21
C LEU A 27 3.89 -0.81 0.34
N LEU A 28 4.70 -1.77 -0.11
CA LEU A 28 4.39 -3.19 -0.01
C LEU A 28 4.19 -3.62 1.46
N SER A 29 5.03 -3.12 2.36
CA SER A 29 4.93 -3.42 3.79
C SER A 29 3.66 -2.85 4.40
N ASP A 30 3.30 -1.63 4.03
CA ASP A 30 2.06 -0.99 4.47
C ASP A 30 0.83 -1.72 3.96
N LEU A 31 0.84 -2.15 2.70
CA LEU A 31 -0.26 -2.94 2.12
C LEU A 31 -0.41 -4.30 2.83
N VAL A 32 0.67 -4.99 3.15
CA VAL A 32 0.62 -6.29 3.86
C VAL A 32 0.05 -6.12 5.27
N VAL A 33 0.48 -5.10 6.00
CA VAL A 33 -0.03 -4.86 7.36
C VAL A 33 -1.49 -4.39 7.32
N GLU A 34 -1.86 -3.52 6.38
CA GLU A 34 -3.24 -3.09 6.18
C GLU A 34 -4.17 -4.26 5.81
N TYR A 35 -3.73 -5.15 4.92
CA TYR A 35 -4.46 -6.37 4.59
C TYR A 35 -4.87 -7.15 5.84
N HIS A 36 -3.92 -7.42 6.74
CA HIS A 36 -4.21 -8.18 7.95
C HIS A 36 -5.01 -7.37 8.98
N LYS A 37 -4.78 -6.06 9.06
CA LYS A 37 -5.56 -5.16 9.90
C LYS A 37 -7.05 -5.15 9.52
N LEU A 38 -7.34 -5.06 8.22
CA LEU A 38 -8.71 -5.15 7.70
C LEU A 38 -9.34 -6.52 8.01
N GLN A 39 -8.56 -7.60 7.90
CA GLN A 39 -8.99 -8.94 8.26
C GLN A 39 -9.30 -9.07 9.76
N SER A 40 -8.49 -8.46 10.60
CA SER A 40 -8.74 -8.38 12.05
C SER A 40 -10.05 -7.64 12.36
N PHE A 41 -10.29 -6.50 11.73
CA PHE A 41 -11.57 -5.78 11.88
C PHE A 41 -12.76 -6.61 11.38
N HIS A 42 -12.63 -7.29 10.26
CA HIS A 42 -13.62 -8.19 9.71
C HIS A 42 -14.00 -9.31 10.70
N TRP A 43 -13.03 -9.90 11.40
CA TRP A 43 -13.27 -10.95 12.38
C TRP A 43 -13.90 -10.43 13.69
N TYR A 44 -13.43 -9.28 14.17
CA TYR A 44 -13.81 -8.72 15.47
C TYR A 44 -14.92 -7.68 15.42
N LEU A 45 -15.51 -7.47 14.24
CA LEU A 45 -16.61 -6.52 14.08
C LEU A 45 -17.82 -6.93 14.93
N LYS A 46 -18.48 -5.96 15.55
CA LYS A 46 -19.74 -6.12 16.26
C LYS A 46 -20.71 -4.99 15.97
N GLY A 47 -22.00 -5.26 16.09
CA GLY A 47 -23.06 -4.26 16.00
C GLY A 47 -24.17 -4.63 15.02
N SER A 48 -25.14 -3.72 14.87
CA SER A 48 -26.36 -3.93 14.08
C SER A 48 -26.11 -4.06 12.57
N HIS A 49 -25.02 -3.51 12.06
CA HIS A 49 -24.63 -3.56 10.65
C HIS A 49 -23.59 -4.65 10.34
N PHE A 50 -23.44 -5.63 11.23
CA PHE A 50 -22.42 -6.67 11.13
C PHE A 50 -22.34 -7.34 9.75
N PHE A 51 -23.47 -7.75 9.19
CA PHE A 51 -23.45 -8.51 7.93
C PHE A 51 -22.93 -7.69 6.75
N ASP A 52 -23.38 -6.43 6.63
CA ASP A 52 -22.98 -5.56 5.53
C ASP A 52 -21.54 -5.08 5.69
N ASP A 53 -21.16 -4.69 6.89
CA ASP A 53 -19.84 -4.14 7.19
C ASP A 53 -18.77 -5.23 7.24
N HIS A 54 -19.10 -6.43 7.70
CA HIS A 54 -18.26 -7.62 7.62
C HIS A 54 -17.91 -7.94 6.16
N ALA A 55 -18.91 -7.99 5.28
CA ALA A 55 -18.70 -8.20 3.85
C ALA A 55 -17.92 -7.03 3.20
N LYS A 56 -18.14 -5.79 3.65
CA LYS A 56 -17.42 -4.63 3.13
C LYS A 56 -15.94 -4.66 3.50
N LEU A 57 -15.59 -5.02 4.72
CA LEU A 57 -14.21 -5.18 5.16
C LEU A 57 -13.50 -6.30 4.38
N GLU A 58 -14.21 -7.39 4.07
CA GLU A 58 -13.69 -8.45 3.19
C GLU A 58 -13.35 -7.91 1.81
N SER A 59 -14.26 -7.15 1.19
CA SER A 59 -13.98 -6.54 -0.11
C SER A 59 -12.75 -5.62 -0.08
N PHE A 60 -12.50 -4.92 1.01
CA PHE A 60 -11.31 -4.09 1.17
C PHE A 60 -10.03 -4.93 1.26
N TYR A 61 -10.00 -5.97 2.07
CA TYR A 61 -8.77 -6.76 2.16
C TYR A 61 -8.51 -7.58 0.90
N ASP A 62 -9.52 -7.98 0.15
CA ASP A 62 -9.34 -8.62 -1.15
C ASP A 62 -8.68 -7.68 -2.16
N GLU A 63 -9.13 -6.42 -2.25
CA GLU A 63 -8.48 -5.39 -3.08
C GLU A 63 -7.02 -5.17 -2.67
N ILE A 64 -6.74 -5.09 -1.38
CA ILE A 64 -5.38 -4.92 -0.87
C ILE A 64 -4.50 -6.14 -1.16
N ALA A 65 -5.04 -7.36 -1.05
CA ALA A 65 -4.30 -8.59 -1.38
C ALA A 65 -3.84 -8.60 -2.84
N GLU A 66 -4.71 -8.19 -3.77
CA GLU A 66 -4.35 -8.04 -5.19
C GLU A 66 -3.26 -6.98 -5.37
N ALA A 67 -3.33 -5.88 -4.65
CA ALA A 67 -2.30 -4.84 -4.70
C ALA A 67 -0.94 -5.30 -4.16
N VAL A 68 -0.92 -6.09 -3.09
CA VAL A 68 0.30 -6.71 -2.53
C VAL A 68 1.02 -7.54 -3.60
N ASP A 69 0.28 -8.42 -4.26
CA ASP A 69 0.83 -9.28 -5.30
C ASP A 69 1.35 -8.47 -6.49
N ALA A 70 0.55 -7.55 -7.00
CA ALA A 70 0.90 -6.72 -8.14
C ALA A 70 2.14 -5.84 -7.89
N VAL A 71 2.27 -5.24 -6.70
CA VAL A 71 3.45 -4.43 -6.36
C VAL A 71 4.70 -5.30 -6.26
N ALA A 72 4.63 -6.45 -5.60
CA ALA A 72 5.76 -7.37 -5.49
C ALA A 72 6.21 -7.87 -6.87
N GLU A 73 5.27 -8.26 -7.73
CA GLU A 73 5.59 -8.71 -9.10
C GLU A 73 6.14 -7.58 -9.97
N ALA A 74 5.62 -6.36 -9.86
CA ALA A 74 6.18 -5.20 -10.58
C ALA A 74 7.62 -4.91 -10.16
N MET A 75 7.97 -5.12 -8.89
CA MET A 75 9.35 -5.04 -8.41
C MET A 75 10.23 -6.11 -9.06
N LEU A 76 9.79 -7.37 -9.07
CA LEU A 76 10.54 -8.49 -9.67
C LEU A 76 10.75 -8.30 -11.17
N GLN A 77 9.74 -7.80 -11.89
CA GLN A 77 9.84 -7.48 -13.32
C GLN A 77 10.95 -6.47 -13.63
N GLN A 78 11.26 -5.61 -12.69
CA GLN A 78 12.32 -4.59 -12.77
C GLN A 78 13.64 -5.04 -12.14
N LYS A 79 13.75 -6.31 -11.72
CA LYS A 79 14.91 -6.86 -11.03
C LYS A 79 15.17 -6.20 -9.67
N LEU A 80 14.16 -5.59 -9.08
CA LEU A 80 14.16 -5.12 -7.70
C LEU A 80 13.82 -6.27 -6.76
N ARG A 81 14.11 -6.11 -5.49
CA ARG A 81 13.95 -7.16 -4.49
C ARG A 81 12.84 -6.84 -3.50
N PRO A 82 11.62 -7.41 -3.65
CA PRO A 82 10.56 -7.22 -2.68
C PRO A 82 10.89 -7.92 -1.35
N GLU A 83 10.52 -7.26 -0.24
CA GLU A 83 10.46 -7.90 1.06
C GLU A 83 9.44 -9.03 1.04
N SER A 84 9.72 -10.13 1.74
CA SER A 84 8.82 -11.28 1.77
C SER A 84 8.63 -11.91 3.15
N THR A 85 9.24 -11.33 4.21
CA THR A 85 9.09 -11.83 5.57
C THR A 85 8.17 -10.96 6.40
N LEU A 86 7.33 -11.57 7.24
CA LEU A 86 6.46 -10.82 8.15
C LEU A 86 7.24 -9.89 9.07
N LYS A 87 8.38 -10.34 9.57
CA LYS A 87 9.28 -9.51 10.39
C LYS A 87 9.79 -8.29 9.62
N GLY A 88 10.13 -8.48 8.35
CA GLY A 88 10.60 -7.41 7.47
C GLY A 88 9.50 -6.39 7.17
N PHE A 89 8.28 -6.84 6.92
CA PHE A 89 7.12 -5.97 6.73
C PHE A 89 6.83 -5.13 7.98
N LEU A 90 6.79 -5.75 9.15
CA LEU A 90 6.56 -5.04 10.41
C LEU A 90 7.68 -4.03 10.75
N ALA A 91 8.90 -4.30 10.32
CA ALA A 91 10.03 -3.37 10.52
C ALA A 91 9.97 -2.12 9.60
N LYS A 92 9.26 -2.20 8.47
CA LYS A 92 9.23 -1.16 7.43
C LYS A 92 7.90 -0.40 7.37
N THR A 93 6.83 -0.97 7.91
CA THR A 93 5.48 -0.37 7.83
C THR A 93 5.33 0.88 8.69
N GLY A 94 4.55 1.85 8.19
CA GLY A 94 4.02 2.96 8.96
C GLY A 94 2.58 2.74 9.44
N ILE A 95 1.94 1.62 9.05
CA ILE A 95 0.60 1.25 9.50
C ILE A 95 0.67 0.57 10.87
N HIS A 96 -0.17 1.00 11.80
CA HIS A 96 -0.32 0.36 13.11
C HIS A 96 -1.29 -0.81 13.02
N GLU A 97 -0.89 -1.96 13.55
CA GLU A 97 -1.76 -3.15 13.62
C GLU A 97 -3.04 -2.86 14.41
N ALA A 98 -4.09 -3.62 14.12
CA ALA A 98 -5.29 -3.64 14.96
C ALA A 98 -4.99 -4.35 16.29
N GLU A 99 -5.66 -3.92 17.33
CA GLU A 99 -5.65 -4.62 18.61
C GLU A 99 -6.53 -5.88 18.55
N ASN A 100 -6.24 -6.85 19.39
CA ASN A 100 -6.98 -8.11 19.45
C ASN A 100 -8.27 -7.95 20.28
N GLU A 101 -9.15 -7.01 19.86
CA GLU A 101 -10.36 -6.60 20.56
C GLU A 101 -11.53 -6.40 19.60
N GLU A 102 -12.74 -6.56 20.10
CA GLU A 102 -13.96 -6.25 19.34
C GLU A 102 -14.02 -4.75 18.99
N VAL A 103 -14.50 -4.46 17.78
CA VAL A 103 -14.67 -3.10 17.27
C VAL A 103 -16.08 -2.89 16.71
N THR A 104 -16.59 -1.67 16.83
CA THR A 104 -17.80 -1.26 16.12
C THR A 104 -17.47 -0.87 14.68
N SER A 105 -18.50 -0.79 13.82
CA SER A 105 -18.34 -0.32 12.44
C SER A 105 -17.73 1.09 12.39
N GLU A 106 -18.19 2.00 13.26
CA GLU A 106 -17.69 3.37 13.32
C GLU A 106 -16.20 3.41 13.69
N GLU A 107 -15.78 2.66 14.70
CA GLU A 107 -14.37 2.55 15.10
C GLU A 107 -13.50 1.96 13.99
N ALA A 108 -13.94 0.87 13.37
CA ALA A 108 -13.22 0.22 12.27
C ALA A 108 -13.09 1.16 11.07
N TYR A 109 -14.19 1.74 10.60
CA TYR A 109 -14.17 2.64 9.43
C TYR A 109 -13.41 3.94 9.66
N THR A 110 -13.41 4.47 10.88
CA THR A 110 -12.59 5.65 11.23
C THR A 110 -11.09 5.34 11.08
N ARG A 111 -10.65 4.17 11.53
CA ARG A 111 -9.25 3.73 11.41
C ARG A 111 -8.90 3.41 9.96
N VAL A 112 -9.77 2.69 9.25
CA VAL A 112 -9.57 2.38 7.81
C VAL A 112 -9.50 3.65 6.96
N LEU A 113 -10.35 4.65 7.24
CA LEU A 113 -10.30 5.94 6.55
C LEU A 113 -8.94 6.61 6.72
N SER A 114 -8.43 6.66 7.94
CA SER A 114 -7.10 7.23 8.23
C SER A 114 -5.98 6.49 7.50
N ASP A 115 -6.03 5.15 7.50
CA ASP A 115 -5.04 4.33 6.83
C ASP A 115 -5.10 4.48 5.30
N PHE A 116 -6.30 4.55 4.71
CA PHE A 116 -6.46 4.75 3.27
C PHE A 116 -6.03 6.16 2.82
N GLU A 117 -6.25 7.18 3.64
CA GLU A 117 -5.71 8.53 3.37
C GLU A 117 -4.17 8.55 3.43
N TYR A 118 -3.57 7.82 4.35
CA TYR A 118 -2.13 7.63 4.43
C TYR A 118 -1.59 6.88 3.19
N LEU A 119 -2.20 5.74 2.84
CA LEU A 119 -1.82 4.95 1.68
C LEU A 119 -1.98 5.72 0.36
N LEU A 120 -3.03 6.53 0.21
CA LEU A 120 -3.20 7.38 -0.97
C LEU A 120 -2.05 8.38 -1.13
N LYS A 121 -1.61 9.02 -0.05
CA LYS A 121 -0.46 9.93 -0.10
C LYS A 121 0.83 9.20 -0.50
N GLU A 122 1.04 8.01 0.02
CA GLU A 122 2.20 7.18 -0.30
C GLU A 122 2.18 6.74 -1.76
N VAL A 123 1.06 6.26 -2.26
CA VAL A 123 0.86 5.87 -3.66
C VAL A 123 1.14 7.05 -4.61
N ILE A 124 0.65 8.25 -4.29
CA ILE A 124 0.91 9.47 -5.07
C ILE A 124 2.42 9.78 -5.08
N ALA A 125 3.09 9.70 -3.94
CA ALA A 125 4.53 9.95 -3.85
C ALA A 125 5.34 8.94 -4.68
N VAL A 126 4.97 7.66 -4.65
CA VAL A 126 5.58 6.61 -5.48
C VAL A 126 5.35 6.90 -6.97
N LYS A 127 4.12 7.31 -7.35
CA LYS A 127 3.82 7.67 -8.73
C LYS A 127 4.70 8.83 -9.22
N GLU A 128 4.78 9.90 -8.47
CA GLU A 128 5.61 11.07 -8.81
C GLU A 128 7.08 10.69 -8.98
N ALA A 129 7.63 9.90 -8.05
CA ALA A 129 9.00 9.40 -8.14
C ALA A 129 9.22 8.49 -9.37
N ALA A 130 8.24 7.66 -9.71
CA ALA A 130 8.28 6.81 -10.90
C ALA A 130 8.26 7.63 -12.20
N GLU A 131 7.44 8.67 -12.27
CA GLU A 131 7.36 9.57 -13.45
C GLU A 131 8.65 10.33 -13.68
N GLU A 132 9.28 10.87 -12.63
CA GLU A 132 10.59 11.53 -12.74
C GLU A 132 11.66 10.60 -13.35
N LYS A 133 11.59 9.30 -13.06
CA LYS A 133 12.50 8.27 -13.57
C LYS A 133 12.02 7.62 -14.86
N LYS A 134 10.89 8.03 -15.41
CA LYS A 134 10.22 7.42 -16.57
C LYS A 134 9.93 5.93 -16.36
N ASN A 135 9.66 5.55 -15.12
CA ASN A 135 9.24 4.20 -14.75
C ASN A 135 7.72 4.07 -14.95
N TYR A 136 7.31 3.87 -16.19
CA TYR A 136 5.91 3.85 -16.57
C TYR A 136 5.17 2.62 -16.05
N LEU A 137 5.84 1.50 -15.80
CA LEU A 137 5.22 0.32 -15.19
C LEU A 137 4.70 0.65 -13.79
N VAL A 138 5.54 1.24 -12.95
CA VAL A 138 5.14 1.64 -11.59
C VAL A 138 4.14 2.79 -11.63
N SER A 139 4.38 3.82 -12.45
CA SER A 139 3.46 4.96 -12.57
C SER A 139 2.05 4.54 -12.96
N THR A 140 1.90 3.66 -13.96
CA THR A 140 0.60 3.15 -14.40
C THR A 140 -0.08 2.29 -13.33
N LEU A 141 0.69 1.45 -12.63
CA LEU A 141 0.14 0.64 -11.53
C LEU A 141 -0.40 1.53 -10.39
N MET A 142 0.28 2.62 -10.08
CA MET A 142 -0.18 3.56 -9.05
C MET A 142 -1.47 4.28 -9.41
N ASP A 143 -1.76 4.49 -10.70
CA ASP A 143 -3.03 5.11 -11.14
C ASP A 143 -4.25 4.30 -10.69
N ASP A 144 -4.18 2.98 -10.75
CA ASP A 144 -5.27 2.10 -10.31
C ASP A 144 -5.52 2.25 -8.79
N TYR A 145 -4.45 2.37 -8.00
CA TYR A 145 -4.57 2.54 -6.55
C TYR A 145 -5.04 3.94 -6.16
N ILE A 146 -4.61 4.97 -6.88
CA ILE A 146 -5.14 6.34 -6.70
C ILE A 146 -6.65 6.34 -6.90
N ALA A 147 -7.14 5.72 -7.97
CA ALA A 147 -8.56 5.63 -8.26
C ALA A 147 -9.33 4.84 -7.19
N SER A 148 -8.80 3.67 -6.79
CA SER A 148 -9.44 2.81 -5.79
C SER A 148 -9.47 3.47 -4.41
N PHE A 149 -8.35 3.95 -3.88
CA PHE A 149 -8.32 4.63 -2.58
C PHE A 149 -9.17 5.89 -2.55
N SER A 150 -9.14 6.70 -3.60
CA SER A 150 -9.96 7.92 -3.68
C SER A 150 -11.46 7.60 -3.60
N LYS A 151 -11.91 6.57 -4.29
CA LYS A 151 -13.30 6.10 -4.23
C LYS A 151 -13.66 5.58 -2.85
N ASN A 152 -12.84 4.71 -2.29
CA ASN A 152 -13.08 4.09 -0.98
C ASN A 152 -13.06 5.13 0.15
N ILE A 153 -12.16 6.10 0.10
CA ILE A 153 -12.11 7.24 1.04
C ILE A 153 -13.42 8.04 0.99
N TRP A 154 -13.90 8.36 -0.22
CA TRP A 154 -15.19 9.04 -0.37
C TRP A 154 -16.34 8.24 0.25
N MET A 155 -16.41 6.94 -0.03
CA MET A 155 -17.46 6.06 0.50
C MET A 155 -17.38 5.95 2.04
N LEU A 156 -16.20 5.78 2.61
CA LEU A 156 -15.98 5.74 4.06
C LEU A 156 -16.43 7.03 4.74
N ARG A 157 -16.11 8.19 4.16
CA ARG A 157 -16.57 9.49 4.66
C ARG A 157 -18.09 9.61 4.65
N GLN A 158 -18.79 9.01 3.67
CA GLN A 158 -20.25 8.98 3.66
C GLN A 158 -20.82 8.04 4.72
N ALA A 159 -20.20 6.89 4.92
CA ALA A 159 -20.63 5.92 5.94
C ALA A 159 -20.45 6.43 7.37
N LEU A 160 -19.56 7.40 7.60
CA LEU A 160 -19.26 7.99 8.92
C LEU A 160 -20.06 9.29 9.22
N LYS A 161 -20.96 9.74 8.34
CA LYS A 161 -21.88 10.87 8.58
C LYS A 161 -23.13 10.44 9.29
#